data_a582d5a89ba7183db25bf6150032705d
#
_entry.id   a582d5a89ba7183db25bf6150032705d
#
_cell.length_a   1.000
_cell.length_b   1.000
_cell.length_c   1.000
_cell.angle_alpha   90.00
_cell.angle_beta   90.00
_cell.angle_gamma   90.00
#
_symmetry.space_group_name_H-M   'P 1'
#
loop_
_entity.id
_entity.type
_entity.pdbx_description
1 polymer ?
#
loop_
_entity_poly.entity_id
_entity_poly.type
_entity_poly.pdbx_seq_one_letter_code
_entity_poly.pdbx_strand_id
1 'polypeptide(L)'
;MEYRILPHGGERISVIGLGTSSLGEADEQEIIETVRMALDHGINYIDMASGHSATFSGVGKAIAERRDQVYLQIHFGADYTSGEYGWTTDPKKIKAAVAWQLDKLQTDHIDFGFIHCIDEESDLRTVQENGIIDAILELKRKGAVRHIGLSSHTPALVNKVLDMGILDMVMFSINPAYDNRHGEYAYGEADERFALYQRCAKEGVGISVMKPFCGGQLLDAAKSVFPKALSKIQCLQYALDQPGVITVLPGVRDRRDLRELLAYCGASQQERDYSVLAQFDAVQQKGRCVYCRHCHPCPAGLDIALIHKYHDLAVLGDGLAADHYHHLDKKASDCIRCGHCSSRCPFGADPMKKMEEIKAYFGE
;
A
#
# COMPACT_ATOMS: atom_id res chain seq x y z
N MET A 1 7.80 1.07 -15.39
CA MET A 1 7.18 0.72 -14.07
C MET A 1 8.28 0.49 -13.05
N GLU A 2 8.16 1.07 -11.87
CA GLU A 2 9.02 0.81 -10.72
C GLU A 2 8.51 -0.42 -9.96
N TYR A 3 9.42 -1.14 -9.25
CA TYR A 3 9.07 -2.34 -8.49
C TYR A 3 9.71 -2.33 -7.11
N ARG A 4 9.06 -2.99 -6.15
CA ARG A 4 9.57 -3.23 -4.80
C ARG A 4 9.58 -4.73 -4.51
N ILE A 5 10.52 -5.15 -3.68
CA ILE A 5 10.65 -6.56 -3.28
C ILE A 5 9.84 -6.79 -2.01
N LEU A 6 8.99 -7.83 -2.01
CA LEU A 6 8.33 -8.28 -0.80
C LEU A 6 9.36 -8.92 0.13
N PRO A 7 9.53 -8.45 1.38
CA PRO A 7 10.58 -8.97 2.25
C PRO A 7 10.41 -10.47 2.57
N HIS A 8 9.17 -10.90 2.87
CA HIS A 8 8.86 -12.31 3.14
C HIS A 8 8.47 -13.07 1.86
N GLY A 9 9.39 -13.25 0.93
CA GLY A 9 9.09 -14.04 -0.28
C GLY A 9 10.01 -13.71 -1.43
N GLY A 10 10.38 -12.43 -1.56
CA GLY A 10 11.27 -11.97 -2.62
C GLY A 10 10.55 -11.61 -3.93
N GLU A 11 9.21 -11.64 -3.95
CA GLU A 11 8.41 -11.24 -5.11
C GLU A 11 8.70 -9.79 -5.50
N ARG A 12 8.93 -9.58 -6.79
CA ARG A 12 9.15 -8.26 -7.37
C ARG A 12 7.81 -7.67 -7.83
N ILE A 13 7.21 -6.83 -6.97
CA ILE A 13 5.86 -6.29 -7.14
C ILE A 13 5.92 -4.86 -7.71
N SER A 14 5.07 -4.55 -8.71
CA SER A 14 4.93 -3.20 -9.26
C SER A 14 4.40 -2.22 -8.21
N VAL A 15 4.97 -1.01 -8.14
CA VAL A 15 4.56 0.00 -7.16
C VAL A 15 3.13 0.49 -7.36
N ILE A 16 2.58 0.33 -8.56
CA ILE A 16 1.15 0.48 -8.85
C ILE A 16 0.61 -0.90 -9.18
N GLY A 17 -0.40 -1.33 -8.45
CA GLY A 17 -1.22 -2.50 -8.76
C GLY A 17 -2.57 -2.08 -9.33
N LEU A 18 -3.38 -3.06 -9.70
CA LEU A 18 -4.72 -2.87 -10.25
C LEU A 18 -5.77 -3.22 -9.20
N GLY A 19 -6.49 -2.23 -8.69
CA GLY A 19 -7.68 -2.43 -7.86
C GLY A 19 -8.91 -2.65 -8.73
N THR A 20 -9.61 -3.78 -8.58
CA THR A 20 -10.72 -4.18 -9.45
C THR A 20 -12.10 -3.79 -8.96
N SER A 21 -12.21 -3.12 -7.80
CA SER A 21 -13.51 -2.78 -7.20
C SER A 21 -14.45 -2.00 -8.13
N SER A 22 -13.92 -1.08 -8.93
CA SER A 22 -14.70 -0.28 -9.88
C SER A 22 -14.71 -0.87 -11.30
N LEU A 23 -13.85 -1.82 -11.60
CA LEU A 23 -13.74 -2.45 -12.93
C LEU A 23 -14.93 -3.37 -13.21
N GLY A 24 -15.58 -3.88 -12.16
CA GLY A 24 -16.74 -4.76 -12.28
C GLY A 24 -17.97 -4.13 -12.91
N GLU A 25 -18.03 -2.80 -13.03
CA GLU A 25 -19.10 -2.09 -13.73
C GLU A 25 -18.92 -2.09 -15.26
N ALA A 26 -17.75 -2.45 -15.76
CA ALA A 26 -17.45 -2.53 -17.18
C ALA A 26 -17.94 -3.86 -17.78
N ASP A 27 -18.12 -3.88 -19.10
CA ASP A 27 -18.37 -5.15 -19.80
C ASP A 27 -17.10 -6.04 -19.80
N GLU A 28 -17.28 -7.33 -20.09
CA GLU A 28 -16.19 -8.31 -20.03
C GLU A 28 -15.04 -7.97 -20.97
N GLN A 29 -15.33 -7.41 -22.15
CA GLN A 29 -14.28 -7.04 -23.11
C GLN A 29 -13.44 -5.88 -22.60
N GLU A 30 -14.06 -4.85 -22.01
CA GLU A 30 -13.32 -3.72 -21.40
C GLU A 30 -12.50 -4.19 -20.20
N ILE A 31 -13.00 -5.13 -19.38
CA ILE A 31 -12.23 -5.74 -18.30
C ILE A 31 -10.98 -6.41 -18.85
N ILE A 32 -11.13 -7.28 -19.86
CA ILE A 32 -10.01 -8.01 -20.49
C ILE A 32 -8.97 -7.03 -21.05
N GLU A 33 -9.41 -6.02 -21.79
CA GLU A 33 -8.51 -5.06 -22.42
C GLU A 33 -7.81 -4.15 -21.42
N THR A 34 -8.50 -3.76 -20.33
CA THR A 34 -7.92 -2.97 -19.25
C THR A 34 -6.84 -3.76 -18.51
N VAL A 35 -7.09 -5.02 -18.19
CA VAL A 35 -6.11 -5.89 -17.53
C VAL A 35 -4.91 -6.14 -18.43
N ARG A 36 -5.11 -6.46 -19.71
CA ARG A 36 -4.02 -6.64 -20.67
C ARG A 36 -3.17 -5.38 -20.81
N MET A 37 -3.81 -4.21 -20.92
CA MET A 37 -3.09 -2.92 -20.93
C MET A 37 -2.26 -2.73 -19.67
N ALA A 38 -2.78 -3.07 -18.48
CA ALA A 38 -2.03 -2.99 -17.22
C ALA A 38 -0.76 -3.85 -17.26
N LEU A 39 -0.89 -5.11 -17.69
CA LEU A 39 0.24 -6.03 -17.82
C LEU A 39 1.27 -5.54 -18.86
N ASP A 40 0.83 -5.05 -20.01
CA ASP A 40 1.71 -4.52 -21.06
C ASP A 40 2.53 -3.30 -20.59
N HIS A 41 2.03 -2.57 -19.58
CA HIS A 41 2.74 -1.45 -18.95
C HIS A 41 3.50 -1.84 -17.67
N GLY A 42 3.57 -3.15 -17.36
CA GLY A 42 4.38 -3.70 -16.28
C GLY A 42 3.70 -3.70 -14.91
N ILE A 43 2.39 -3.47 -14.83
CA ILE A 43 1.61 -3.78 -13.62
C ILE A 43 1.54 -5.31 -13.52
N ASN A 44 1.93 -5.86 -12.36
CA ASN A 44 1.94 -7.30 -12.14
C ASN A 44 1.23 -7.73 -10.84
N TYR A 45 0.52 -6.83 -10.19
CA TYR A 45 -0.24 -7.11 -8.97
C TYR A 45 -1.70 -6.69 -9.16
N ILE A 46 -2.63 -7.64 -8.96
CA ILE A 46 -4.07 -7.43 -9.17
C ILE A 46 -4.81 -7.82 -7.89
N ASP A 47 -5.56 -6.87 -7.35
CA ASP A 47 -6.45 -7.08 -6.21
C ASP A 47 -7.86 -7.39 -6.68
N MET A 48 -8.38 -8.56 -6.28
CA MET A 48 -9.69 -9.09 -6.66
C MET A 48 -10.81 -8.70 -5.69
N ALA A 49 -10.73 -7.53 -5.05
CA ALA A 49 -11.83 -6.95 -4.26
C ALA A 49 -12.89 -6.30 -5.17
N SER A 50 -13.53 -7.10 -6.03
CA SER A 50 -14.53 -6.61 -6.97
C SER A 50 -15.94 -6.51 -6.34
N GLY A 51 -16.76 -5.60 -6.84
CA GLY A 51 -18.21 -5.58 -6.55
C GLY A 51 -19.01 -6.66 -7.28
N HIS A 52 -18.46 -7.22 -8.37
CA HIS A 52 -19.19 -8.12 -9.28
C HIS A 52 -18.38 -9.39 -9.61
N SER A 53 -19.09 -10.53 -9.63
CA SER A 53 -18.52 -11.84 -9.94
C SER A 53 -17.95 -11.94 -11.37
N ALA A 54 -18.53 -11.23 -12.33
CA ALA A 54 -18.11 -11.24 -13.74
C ALA A 54 -16.65 -10.77 -13.93
N THR A 55 -16.14 -9.92 -13.03
CA THR A 55 -14.75 -9.42 -13.07
C THR A 55 -13.74 -10.57 -12.99
N PHE A 56 -14.02 -11.61 -12.22
CA PHE A 56 -13.14 -12.77 -12.06
C PHE A 56 -12.92 -13.50 -13.39
N SER A 57 -13.99 -13.72 -14.17
CA SER A 57 -13.89 -14.36 -15.49
C SER A 57 -13.12 -13.49 -16.50
N GLY A 58 -13.36 -12.18 -16.50
CA GLY A 58 -12.65 -11.23 -17.36
C GLY A 58 -11.16 -11.17 -17.04
N VAL A 59 -10.80 -11.09 -15.75
CA VAL A 59 -9.39 -11.13 -15.31
C VAL A 59 -8.76 -12.47 -15.68
N GLY A 60 -9.42 -13.61 -15.39
CA GLY A 60 -8.91 -14.95 -15.74
C GLY A 60 -8.58 -15.08 -17.22
N LYS A 61 -9.48 -14.64 -18.12
CA LYS A 61 -9.25 -14.63 -19.57
C LYS A 61 -8.08 -13.69 -19.97
N ALA A 62 -7.93 -12.57 -19.30
CA ALA A 62 -6.88 -11.61 -19.60
C ALA A 62 -5.47 -12.14 -19.26
N ILE A 63 -5.35 -12.88 -18.14
CA ILE A 63 -4.07 -13.36 -17.61
C ILE A 63 -3.71 -14.79 -18.08
N ALA A 64 -4.59 -15.51 -18.79
CA ALA A 64 -4.45 -16.94 -19.09
C ALA A 64 -3.09 -17.32 -19.67
N GLU A 65 -2.53 -16.49 -20.60
CA GLU A 65 -1.22 -16.72 -21.21
C GLU A 65 -0.04 -16.12 -20.42
N ARG A 66 -0.32 -15.43 -19.31
CA ARG A 66 0.66 -14.66 -18.51
C ARG A 66 0.50 -14.88 -17.01
N ARG A 67 -0.14 -15.97 -16.60
CA ARG A 67 -0.47 -16.24 -15.18
C ARG A 67 0.76 -16.21 -14.27
N ASP A 68 1.87 -16.70 -14.74
CA ASP A 68 3.18 -16.72 -14.07
C ASP A 68 3.85 -15.34 -13.93
N GLN A 69 3.35 -14.32 -14.65
CA GLN A 69 3.82 -12.94 -14.59
C GLN A 69 2.96 -12.05 -13.67
N VAL A 70 1.91 -12.62 -13.06
CA VAL A 70 0.90 -11.88 -12.30
C VAL A 70 0.78 -12.40 -10.88
N TYR A 71 0.75 -11.50 -9.92
CA TYR A 71 0.40 -11.79 -8.53
C TYR A 71 -1.07 -11.44 -8.29
N LEU A 72 -1.87 -12.44 -7.91
CA LEU A 72 -3.28 -12.30 -7.61
C LEU A 72 -3.50 -12.21 -6.11
N GLN A 73 -4.19 -11.18 -5.67
CA GLN A 73 -4.69 -11.01 -4.30
C GLN A 73 -6.19 -11.33 -4.28
N ILE A 74 -6.60 -12.26 -3.42
CA ILE A 74 -8.01 -12.52 -3.10
C ILE A 74 -8.29 -12.29 -1.62
N HIS A 75 -9.59 -12.25 -1.27
CA HIS A 75 -10.02 -11.99 0.10
C HIS A 75 -10.80 -13.19 0.66
N PHE A 76 -10.27 -13.80 1.73
CA PHE A 76 -10.95 -14.86 2.48
C PHE A 76 -12.10 -14.25 3.30
N GLY A 77 -13.31 -14.66 3.00
CA GLY A 77 -14.52 -14.10 3.55
C GLY A 77 -15.31 -13.25 2.55
N ALA A 78 -14.72 -12.85 1.43
CA ALA A 78 -15.47 -12.34 0.30
C ALA A 78 -16.04 -13.51 -0.51
N ASP A 79 -17.34 -13.56 -0.67
CA ASP A 79 -18.08 -14.64 -1.35
C ASP A 79 -18.87 -14.05 -2.55
N TYR A 80 -18.59 -14.59 -3.72
CA TYR A 80 -19.20 -14.18 -5.00
C TYR A 80 -20.01 -15.31 -5.64
N THR A 81 -20.24 -16.41 -4.93
CA THR A 81 -20.91 -17.61 -5.47
C THR A 81 -22.36 -17.37 -5.85
N SER A 82 -22.99 -16.33 -5.26
CA SER A 82 -24.35 -15.88 -5.62
C SER A 82 -24.41 -14.99 -6.87
N GLY A 83 -23.28 -14.55 -7.41
CA GLY A 83 -23.20 -13.55 -8.49
C GLY A 83 -22.87 -12.13 -8.02
N GLU A 84 -23.11 -11.83 -6.75
CA GLU A 84 -22.86 -10.55 -6.11
C GLU A 84 -21.92 -10.73 -4.92
N TYR A 85 -21.33 -9.62 -4.46
CA TYR A 85 -20.50 -9.63 -3.27
C TYR A 85 -21.29 -9.99 -2.02
N GLY A 86 -20.79 -10.94 -1.25
CA GLY A 86 -21.24 -11.27 0.09
C GLY A 86 -20.04 -11.37 1.04
N TRP A 87 -20.31 -11.32 2.35
CA TRP A 87 -19.31 -11.52 3.40
C TRP A 87 -19.65 -12.74 4.24
N THR A 88 -18.63 -13.55 4.59
CA THR A 88 -18.82 -14.77 5.38
C THR A 88 -17.63 -15.07 6.28
N THR A 89 -17.92 -15.56 7.50
CA THR A 89 -16.94 -16.13 8.44
C THR A 89 -17.13 -17.63 8.63
N ASP A 90 -17.86 -18.30 7.76
CA ASP A 90 -18.00 -19.76 7.75
C ASP A 90 -16.83 -20.39 6.97
N PRO A 91 -15.95 -21.21 7.61
CA PRO A 91 -14.81 -21.82 6.94
C PRO A 91 -15.18 -22.69 5.73
N LYS A 92 -16.37 -23.31 5.73
CA LYS A 92 -16.84 -24.12 4.58
C LYS A 92 -17.18 -23.23 3.39
N LYS A 93 -17.86 -22.10 3.65
CA LYS A 93 -18.19 -21.12 2.61
C LYS A 93 -16.92 -20.46 2.08
N ILE A 94 -15.95 -20.11 2.95
CA ILE A 94 -14.65 -19.57 2.52
C ILE A 94 -13.95 -20.54 1.57
N LYS A 95 -13.87 -21.84 1.92
CA LYS A 95 -13.27 -22.85 1.04
C LYS A 95 -14.00 -22.95 -0.31
N ALA A 96 -15.32 -22.92 -0.30
CA ALA A 96 -16.13 -22.96 -1.53
C ALA A 96 -15.92 -21.68 -2.38
N ALA A 97 -15.89 -20.51 -1.75
CA ALA A 97 -15.64 -19.23 -2.42
C ALA A 97 -14.23 -19.18 -3.05
N VAL A 98 -13.20 -19.68 -2.36
CA VAL A 98 -11.85 -19.80 -2.92
C VAL A 98 -11.83 -20.73 -4.12
N ALA A 99 -12.46 -21.90 -4.04
CA ALA A 99 -12.53 -22.83 -5.16
C ALA A 99 -13.25 -22.21 -6.38
N TRP A 100 -14.34 -21.48 -6.13
CA TRP A 100 -15.06 -20.74 -7.17
C TRP A 100 -14.19 -19.66 -7.81
N GLN A 101 -13.43 -18.89 -7.00
CA GLN A 101 -12.53 -17.84 -7.50
C GLN A 101 -11.41 -18.44 -8.36
N LEU A 102 -10.80 -19.53 -7.94
CA LEU A 102 -9.80 -20.26 -8.72
C LEU A 102 -10.36 -20.73 -10.08
N ASP A 103 -11.57 -21.30 -10.10
CA ASP A 103 -12.26 -21.70 -11.34
C ASP A 103 -12.44 -20.53 -12.29
N LYS A 104 -12.99 -19.39 -11.80
CA LYS A 104 -13.24 -18.20 -12.62
C LYS A 104 -11.95 -17.51 -13.10
N LEU A 105 -10.93 -17.48 -12.27
CA LEU A 105 -9.61 -16.95 -12.63
C LEU A 105 -8.79 -17.91 -13.50
N GLN A 106 -9.27 -19.13 -13.73
CA GLN A 106 -8.61 -20.18 -14.52
C GLN A 106 -7.18 -20.46 -14.03
N THR A 107 -7.00 -20.58 -12.72
CA THR A 107 -5.72 -20.82 -12.06
C THR A 107 -5.88 -21.86 -10.94
N ASP A 108 -4.80 -22.55 -10.61
CA ASP A 108 -4.74 -23.56 -9.55
C ASP A 108 -4.23 -23.01 -8.21
N HIS A 109 -3.78 -21.75 -8.19
CA HIS A 109 -3.24 -21.11 -7.00
C HIS A 109 -3.51 -19.61 -6.96
N ILE A 110 -3.41 -19.06 -5.74
CA ILE A 110 -3.47 -17.64 -5.44
C ILE A 110 -2.13 -17.21 -4.82
N ASP A 111 -1.60 -16.07 -5.24
CA ASP A 111 -0.34 -15.57 -4.68
C ASP A 111 -0.55 -14.98 -3.29
N PHE A 112 -1.59 -14.16 -3.11
CA PHE A 112 -1.90 -13.49 -1.85
C PHE A 112 -3.34 -13.72 -1.42
N GLY A 113 -3.54 -14.37 -0.27
CA GLY A 113 -4.85 -14.59 0.34
C GLY A 113 -5.00 -13.74 1.61
N PHE A 114 -5.92 -12.79 1.60
CA PHE A 114 -6.12 -11.83 2.69
C PHE A 114 -7.32 -12.20 3.55
N ILE A 115 -7.15 -12.21 4.89
CA ILE A 115 -8.27 -12.23 5.84
C ILE A 115 -9.04 -10.93 5.63
N HIS A 116 -10.34 -11.02 5.28
CA HIS A 116 -11.10 -9.90 4.74
C HIS A 116 -11.68 -9.00 5.83
N CYS A 117 -11.35 -7.70 5.77
CA CYS A 117 -12.03 -6.60 6.44
C CYS A 117 -12.25 -6.79 7.95
N ILE A 118 -11.15 -6.89 8.71
CA ILE A 118 -11.17 -7.01 10.17
C ILE A 118 -11.03 -5.60 10.75
N ASP A 119 -12.15 -4.95 11.03
CA ASP A 119 -12.19 -3.57 11.52
C ASP A 119 -12.73 -3.45 12.95
N GLU A 120 -13.38 -4.50 13.47
CA GLU A 120 -13.92 -4.57 14.82
C GLU A 120 -13.33 -5.76 15.60
N GLU A 121 -13.25 -5.62 16.94
CA GLU A 121 -12.80 -6.69 17.83
C GLU A 121 -13.66 -7.97 17.71
N SER A 122 -14.96 -7.79 17.46
CA SER A 122 -15.90 -8.88 17.20
C SER A 122 -15.53 -9.68 15.95
N ASP A 123 -15.03 -9.03 14.91
CA ASP A 123 -14.63 -9.69 13.65
C ASP A 123 -13.42 -10.58 13.90
N LEU A 124 -12.38 -10.02 14.56
CA LEU A 124 -11.18 -10.78 14.91
C LEU A 124 -11.51 -11.98 15.79
N ARG A 125 -12.35 -11.80 16.81
CA ARG A 125 -12.81 -12.88 17.67
C ARG A 125 -13.53 -13.96 16.87
N THR A 126 -14.45 -13.57 16.01
CA THR A 126 -15.22 -14.51 15.16
C THR A 126 -14.32 -15.30 14.23
N VAL A 127 -13.32 -14.65 13.62
CA VAL A 127 -12.32 -15.31 12.76
C VAL A 127 -11.51 -16.33 13.54
N GLN A 128 -11.14 -16.04 14.79
CA GLN A 128 -10.42 -16.97 15.65
C GLN A 128 -11.30 -18.14 16.11
N GLU A 129 -12.49 -17.86 16.64
CA GLU A 129 -13.41 -18.87 17.18
C GLU A 129 -13.93 -19.84 16.11
N ASN A 130 -14.15 -19.35 14.88
CA ASN A 130 -14.59 -20.18 13.76
C ASN A 130 -13.46 -20.99 13.10
N GLY A 131 -12.21 -20.88 13.58
CA GLY A 131 -11.06 -21.60 13.04
C GLY A 131 -10.69 -21.19 11.62
N ILE A 132 -11.00 -19.94 11.23
CA ILE A 132 -10.73 -19.42 9.88
C ILE A 132 -9.22 -19.32 9.65
N ILE A 133 -8.46 -18.89 10.67
CA ILE A 133 -6.98 -18.81 10.58
C ILE A 133 -6.40 -20.19 10.26
N ASP A 134 -6.84 -21.24 10.97
CA ASP A 134 -6.38 -22.60 10.73
C ASP A 134 -6.72 -23.06 9.30
N ALA A 135 -7.93 -22.73 8.83
CA ALA A 135 -8.37 -23.07 7.48
C ALA A 135 -7.50 -22.38 6.40
N ILE A 136 -7.13 -21.12 6.61
CA ILE A 136 -6.26 -20.34 5.70
C ILE A 136 -4.84 -20.91 5.71
N LEU A 137 -4.29 -21.22 6.89
CA LEU A 137 -2.97 -21.85 7.03
C LEU A 137 -2.95 -23.23 6.36
N GLU A 138 -4.07 -23.97 6.38
CA GLU A 138 -4.21 -25.22 5.64
C GLU A 138 -4.14 -25.01 4.12
N LEU A 139 -4.78 -23.96 3.58
CA LEU A 139 -4.70 -23.61 2.16
C LEU A 139 -3.26 -23.25 1.76
N LYS A 140 -2.54 -22.50 2.60
CA LYS A 140 -1.10 -22.19 2.39
C LYS A 140 -0.27 -23.49 2.36
N ARG A 141 -0.47 -24.40 3.33
CA ARG A 141 0.26 -25.70 3.36
C ARG A 141 -0.04 -26.59 2.14
N LYS A 142 -1.22 -26.48 1.55
CA LYS A 142 -1.63 -27.21 0.34
C LYS A 142 -1.15 -26.55 -0.95
N GLY A 143 -0.51 -25.39 -0.87
CA GLY A 143 -0.03 -24.64 -2.03
C GLY A 143 -1.12 -23.88 -2.81
N ALA A 144 -2.37 -23.88 -2.32
CA ALA A 144 -3.46 -23.10 -2.94
C ALA A 144 -3.30 -21.60 -2.73
N VAL A 145 -2.57 -21.19 -1.69
CA VAL A 145 -2.24 -19.80 -1.38
C VAL A 145 -0.77 -19.71 -1.00
N ARG A 146 -0.04 -18.76 -1.58
CA ARG A 146 1.41 -18.58 -1.33
C ARG A 146 1.66 -17.71 -0.09
N HIS A 147 1.04 -16.53 -0.02
CA HIS A 147 1.21 -15.54 1.04
C HIS A 147 -0.11 -15.27 1.76
N ILE A 148 -0.02 -15.02 3.07
CA ILE A 148 -1.18 -14.65 3.89
C ILE A 148 -1.11 -13.16 4.18
N GLY A 149 -2.23 -12.49 4.02
CA GLY A 149 -2.41 -11.09 4.36
C GLY A 149 -3.63 -10.82 5.22
N LEU A 150 -3.75 -9.57 5.64
CA LEU A 150 -4.89 -9.01 6.36
C LEU A 150 -5.38 -7.75 5.67
N SER A 151 -6.67 -7.60 5.46
CA SER A 151 -7.30 -6.33 5.06
C SER A 151 -7.98 -5.70 6.26
N SER A 152 -7.61 -4.47 6.59
CA SER A 152 -8.17 -3.71 7.71
C SER A 152 -7.98 -2.21 7.52
N HIS A 153 -8.80 -1.41 8.23
CA HIS A 153 -8.67 0.05 8.36
C HIS A 153 -8.22 0.46 9.78
N THR A 154 -8.19 -0.49 10.73
CA THR A 154 -7.99 -0.25 12.16
C THR A 154 -6.58 -0.62 12.62
N PRO A 155 -5.69 0.35 12.94
CA PRO A 155 -4.29 0.08 13.31
C PRO A 155 -4.15 -0.90 14.49
N ALA A 156 -4.98 -0.76 15.52
CA ALA A 156 -4.94 -1.62 16.70
C ALA A 156 -5.20 -3.10 16.37
N LEU A 157 -6.12 -3.39 15.43
CA LEU A 157 -6.44 -4.76 15.03
C LEU A 157 -5.36 -5.35 14.13
N VAL A 158 -4.80 -4.54 13.22
CA VAL A 158 -3.64 -4.97 12.43
C VAL A 158 -2.49 -5.37 13.36
N ASN A 159 -2.20 -4.56 14.39
CA ASN A 159 -1.16 -4.87 15.37
C ASN A 159 -1.39 -6.21 16.09
N LYS A 160 -2.63 -6.52 16.48
CA LYS A 160 -2.98 -7.82 17.11
C LYS A 160 -2.73 -9.01 16.21
N VAL A 161 -3.00 -8.88 14.91
CA VAL A 161 -2.76 -9.97 13.95
C VAL A 161 -1.28 -10.07 13.58
N LEU A 162 -0.54 -8.95 13.55
CA LEU A 162 0.93 -8.96 13.43
C LEU A 162 1.59 -9.74 14.57
N ASP A 163 1.07 -9.60 15.83
CA ASP A 163 1.57 -10.37 16.99
C ASP A 163 1.46 -11.89 16.81
N MET A 164 0.60 -12.37 15.90
CA MET A 164 0.48 -13.81 15.59
C MET A 164 1.61 -14.33 14.68
N GLY A 165 2.38 -13.45 14.03
CA GLY A 165 3.52 -13.79 13.17
C GLY A 165 3.14 -14.58 11.91
N ILE A 166 1.90 -14.43 11.41
CA ILE A 166 1.39 -15.19 10.25
C ILE A 166 1.31 -14.38 8.97
N LEU A 167 1.49 -13.04 9.04
CA LEU A 167 1.27 -12.14 7.92
C LEU A 167 2.55 -11.93 7.10
N ASP A 168 2.39 -12.03 5.79
CA ASP A 168 3.41 -11.61 4.81
C ASP A 168 3.11 -10.19 4.28
N MET A 169 1.81 -9.77 4.31
CA MET A 169 1.36 -8.49 3.78
C MET A 169 0.10 -7.97 4.51
N VAL A 170 -0.06 -6.66 4.55
CA VAL A 170 -1.26 -5.98 5.07
C VAL A 170 -1.85 -5.09 3.98
N MET A 171 -3.15 -5.17 3.74
CA MET A 171 -3.89 -4.20 2.95
C MET A 171 -4.46 -3.13 3.87
N PHE A 172 -3.99 -1.91 3.72
CA PHE A 172 -4.36 -0.81 4.60
C PHE A 172 -4.73 0.45 3.83
N SER A 173 -5.66 1.24 4.36
CA SER A 173 -6.08 2.49 3.74
C SER A 173 -5.10 3.61 4.08
N ILE A 174 -4.31 4.06 3.10
CA ILE A 174 -3.32 5.13 3.28
C ILE A 174 -3.59 6.26 2.28
N ASN A 175 -3.86 7.43 2.80
CA ASN A 175 -3.94 8.68 2.05
C ASN A 175 -3.81 9.88 2.99
N PRO A 176 -3.53 11.09 2.48
CA PRO A 176 -3.34 12.27 3.32
C PRO A 176 -4.53 12.62 4.23
N ALA A 177 -5.77 12.35 3.79
CA ALA A 177 -6.94 12.63 4.62
C ALA A 177 -7.02 11.70 5.83
N TYR A 178 -6.93 10.38 5.61
CA TYR A 178 -7.04 9.40 6.68
C TYR A 178 -5.89 9.51 7.68
N ASP A 179 -4.66 9.74 7.21
CA ASP A 179 -3.49 9.90 8.07
C ASP A 179 -3.51 11.20 8.89
N ASN A 180 -4.45 12.12 8.58
CA ASN A 180 -4.75 13.31 9.34
C ASN A 180 -6.15 13.27 9.98
N ARG A 181 -6.76 12.08 10.12
CA ARG A 181 -8.03 11.83 10.82
C ARG A 181 -9.26 12.41 10.11
N HIS A 182 -9.24 12.51 8.80
CA HIS A 182 -10.36 12.99 8.02
C HIS A 182 -10.91 11.90 7.10
N GLY A 183 -12.19 11.58 7.27
CA GLY A 183 -12.92 10.65 6.42
C GLY A 183 -13.42 9.39 7.15
N GLU A 184 -14.24 8.60 6.47
CA GLU A 184 -14.98 7.48 7.03
C GLU A 184 -14.09 6.35 7.60
N TYR A 185 -12.95 6.13 6.98
CA TYR A 185 -12.00 5.05 7.36
C TYR A 185 -10.71 5.61 8.00
N ALA A 186 -10.78 6.78 8.59
CA ALA A 186 -9.65 7.41 9.28
C ALA A 186 -9.54 6.91 10.74
N TYR A 187 -9.54 5.59 10.92
CA TYR A 187 -9.40 4.98 12.24
C TYR A 187 -7.96 5.13 12.78
N GLY A 188 -7.87 5.31 14.09
CA GLY A 188 -6.61 5.53 14.82
C GLY A 188 -6.08 6.96 14.74
N GLU A 189 -5.20 7.30 15.67
CA GLU A 189 -4.50 8.58 15.68
C GLU A 189 -3.42 8.61 14.58
N ALA A 190 -3.01 9.82 14.14
CA ALA A 190 -1.97 9.98 13.13
C ALA A 190 -0.66 9.25 13.50
N ASP A 191 -0.27 9.31 14.77
CA ASP A 191 0.93 8.64 15.28
C ASP A 191 0.78 7.11 15.34
N GLU A 192 -0.40 6.59 15.67
CA GLU A 192 -0.68 5.15 15.66
C GLU A 192 -0.59 4.57 14.24
N ARG A 193 -1.14 5.28 13.27
CA ARG A 193 -1.09 4.88 11.86
C ARG A 193 0.37 4.86 11.36
N PHE A 194 1.12 5.91 11.66
CA PHE A 194 2.53 5.98 11.27
C PHE A 194 3.38 4.91 11.97
N ALA A 195 3.16 4.67 13.28
CA ALA A 195 3.82 3.59 14.02
C ALA A 195 3.52 2.20 13.42
N LEU A 196 2.29 1.98 12.94
CA LEU A 196 1.94 0.75 12.23
C LEU A 196 2.77 0.58 10.94
N TYR A 197 2.91 1.64 10.13
CA TYR A 197 3.70 1.57 8.90
C TYR A 197 5.17 1.22 9.19
N GLN A 198 5.74 1.85 10.21
CA GLN A 198 7.10 1.57 10.67
C GLN A 198 7.23 0.14 11.21
N ARG A 199 6.24 -0.34 11.97
CA ARG A 199 6.21 -1.73 12.45
C ARG A 199 6.20 -2.73 11.30
N CYS A 200 5.31 -2.55 10.32
CA CYS A 200 5.27 -3.41 9.14
C CYS A 200 6.61 -3.43 8.41
N ALA A 201 7.24 -2.27 8.19
CA ALA A 201 8.55 -2.20 7.57
C ALA A 201 9.62 -2.96 8.36
N LYS A 202 9.67 -2.76 9.68
CA LYS A 202 10.62 -3.42 10.60
C LYS A 202 10.45 -4.95 10.62
N GLU A 203 9.20 -5.43 10.66
CA GLU A 203 8.91 -6.88 10.71
C GLU A 203 8.94 -7.56 9.33
N GLY A 204 9.25 -6.80 8.27
CA GLY A 204 9.30 -7.31 6.91
C GLY A 204 7.94 -7.64 6.31
N VAL A 205 6.85 -7.13 6.89
CA VAL A 205 5.49 -7.28 6.38
C VAL A 205 5.20 -6.16 5.39
N GLY A 206 4.88 -6.51 4.14
CA GLY A 206 4.57 -5.53 3.10
C GLY A 206 3.23 -4.86 3.32
N ILE A 207 3.06 -3.64 2.80
CA ILE A 207 1.75 -2.96 2.77
C ILE A 207 1.30 -2.78 1.33
N SER A 208 0.10 -3.29 0.99
CA SER A 208 -0.66 -2.91 -0.19
C SER A 208 -1.68 -1.83 0.19
N VAL A 209 -1.68 -0.71 -0.54
CA VAL A 209 -2.48 0.46 -0.14
C VAL A 209 -3.81 0.48 -0.86
N MET A 210 -4.91 0.43 -0.13
CA MET A 210 -6.26 0.72 -0.62
C MET A 210 -6.65 2.17 -0.38
N LYS A 211 -7.65 2.66 -1.14
CA LYS A 211 -8.26 3.99 -1.00
C LYS A 211 -7.26 5.18 -1.09
N PRO A 212 -6.26 5.16 -2.00
CA PRO A 212 -5.26 6.23 -2.07
C PRO A 212 -5.86 7.61 -2.37
N PHE A 213 -7.06 7.66 -2.93
CA PHE A 213 -7.77 8.90 -3.30
C PHE A 213 -8.90 9.27 -2.35
N CYS A 214 -9.05 8.58 -1.19
CA CYS A 214 -10.15 8.82 -0.27
C CYS A 214 -11.53 8.74 -0.98
N GLY A 215 -11.79 7.66 -1.74
CA GLY A 215 -13.01 7.55 -2.54
C GLY A 215 -13.14 8.60 -3.64
N GLY A 216 -12.05 9.20 -4.08
CA GLY A 216 -12.01 10.27 -5.08
C GLY A 216 -12.14 11.69 -4.49
N GLN A 217 -12.42 11.82 -3.20
CA GLN A 217 -12.61 13.13 -2.56
C GLN A 217 -11.36 14.01 -2.66
N LEU A 218 -10.17 13.45 -2.51
CA LEU A 218 -8.90 14.20 -2.61
C LEU A 218 -8.65 14.81 -3.99
N LEU A 219 -9.28 14.28 -5.02
CA LEU A 219 -9.12 14.73 -6.42
C LEU A 219 -10.10 15.87 -6.79
N ASP A 220 -11.03 16.21 -5.91
CA ASP A 220 -12.08 17.21 -6.13
C ASP A 220 -12.00 18.30 -5.04
N ALA A 221 -11.68 19.53 -5.45
CA ALA A 221 -11.53 20.64 -4.50
C ALA A 221 -12.83 20.97 -3.71
N ALA A 222 -14.01 20.62 -4.25
CA ALA A 222 -15.28 20.84 -3.57
C ALA A 222 -15.58 19.78 -2.50
N LYS A 223 -14.94 18.60 -2.58
CA LYS A 223 -15.15 17.46 -1.68
C LYS A 223 -13.98 17.18 -0.77
N SER A 224 -12.79 17.67 -1.15
CA SER A 224 -11.56 17.46 -0.38
C SER A 224 -11.64 18.16 0.97
N VAL A 225 -11.14 17.50 2.02
CA VAL A 225 -10.89 18.11 3.32
C VAL A 225 -9.82 19.22 3.24
N PHE A 226 -8.98 19.16 2.22
CA PHE A 226 -7.98 20.19 1.95
C PHE A 226 -8.53 21.28 1.01
N PRO A 227 -8.10 22.55 1.17
CA PRO A 227 -8.57 23.67 0.33
C PRO A 227 -8.27 23.54 -1.16
N LYS A 228 -7.42 22.59 -1.53
CA LYS A 228 -7.06 22.29 -2.93
C LYS A 228 -7.17 20.78 -3.17
N ALA A 229 -7.62 20.43 -4.37
CA ALA A 229 -7.50 19.05 -4.84
C ALA A 229 -6.03 18.66 -4.99
N LEU A 230 -5.73 17.40 -4.67
CA LEU A 230 -4.46 16.77 -5.00
C LEU A 230 -4.57 16.10 -6.37
N SER A 231 -3.44 15.97 -7.06
CA SER A 231 -3.38 15.14 -8.27
C SER A 231 -3.33 13.65 -7.90
N LYS A 232 -3.71 12.77 -8.83
CA LYS A 232 -3.53 11.32 -8.68
C LYS A 232 -2.06 10.98 -8.37
N ILE A 233 -1.13 11.66 -9.05
CA ILE A 233 0.33 11.47 -8.87
C ILE A 233 0.76 11.81 -7.45
N GLN A 234 0.29 12.94 -6.89
CA GLN A 234 0.60 13.33 -5.50
C GLN A 234 0.06 12.34 -4.48
N CYS A 235 -1.17 11.86 -4.67
CA CYS A 235 -1.76 10.86 -3.77
C CYS A 235 -1.02 9.52 -3.83
N LEU A 236 -0.63 9.05 -5.03
CA LEU A 236 0.16 7.83 -5.19
C LEU A 236 1.53 7.99 -4.54
N GLN A 237 2.22 9.11 -4.77
CA GLN A 237 3.53 9.37 -4.18
C GLN A 237 3.47 9.43 -2.66
N TYR A 238 2.46 10.11 -2.09
CA TYR A 238 2.25 10.15 -0.65
C TYR A 238 2.17 8.74 -0.03
N ALA A 239 1.35 7.87 -0.63
CA ALA A 239 1.20 6.50 -0.15
C ALA A 239 2.50 5.69 -0.31
N LEU A 240 3.19 5.81 -1.46
CA LEU A 240 4.44 5.11 -1.73
C LEU A 240 5.61 5.55 -0.84
N ASP A 241 5.57 6.77 -0.31
CA ASP A 241 6.61 7.28 0.59
C ASP A 241 6.46 6.71 2.01
N GLN A 242 5.30 6.15 2.39
CA GLN A 242 5.13 5.58 3.72
C GLN A 242 5.99 4.32 3.90
N PRO A 243 6.52 4.10 5.13
CA PRO A 243 7.30 2.90 5.45
C PRO A 243 6.50 1.61 5.17
N GLY A 244 7.16 0.56 4.70
CA GLY A 244 6.57 -0.76 4.47
C GLY A 244 5.66 -0.86 3.24
N VAL A 245 5.30 0.24 2.57
CA VAL A 245 4.45 0.19 1.38
C VAL A 245 5.18 -0.47 0.21
N ILE A 246 4.59 -1.52 -0.34
CA ILE A 246 5.08 -2.27 -1.50
C ILE A 246 4.35 -1.81 -2.77
N THR A 247 3.02 -1.71 -2.73
CA THR A 247 2.20 -1.36 -3.89
C THR A 247 1.00 -0.51 -3.48
N VAL A 248 0.51 0.31 -4.41
CA VAL A 248 -0.73 1.08 -4.24
C VAL A 248 -1.77 0.56 -5.22
N LEU A 249 -2.99 0.33 -4.73
CA LEU A 249 -4.10 -0.29 -5.44
C LEU A 249 -5.22 0.73 -5.73
N PRO A 250 -5.02 1.66 -6.68
CA PRO A 250 -6.10 2.56 -7.08
C PRO A 250 -7.21 1.80 -7.80
N GLY A 251 -8.45 2.17 -7.56
CA GLY A 251 -9.59 1.68 -8.32
C GLY A 251 -9.52 2.18 -9.78
N VAL A 252 -9.79 1.27 -10.72
CA VAL A 252 -9.81 1.53 -12.15
C VAL A 252 -11.16 1.09 -12.71
N ARG A 253 -11.85 1.95 -13.44
CA ARG A 253 -13.14 1.63 -14.09
C ARG A 253 -12.94 1.12 -15.52
N ASP A 254 -11.93 1.65 -16.21
CA ASP A 254 -11.68 1.42 -17.64
C ASP A 254 -10.22 1.74 -18.02
N ARG A 255 -9.90 1.54 -19.30
CA ARG A 255 -8.58 1.88 -19.85
C ARG A 255 -8.22 3.37 -19.78
N ARG A 256 -9.20 4.27 -19.70
CA ARG A 256 -8.96 5.71 -19.56
C ARG A 256 -8.42 6.01 -18.16
N ASP A 257 -9.09 5.50 -17.12
CA ASP A 257 -8.61 5.63 -15.74
C ASP A 257 -7.19 5.05 -15.60
N LEU A 258 -6.93 3.89 -16.21
CA LEU A 258 -5.63 3.25 -16.19
C LEU A 258 -4.54 4.12 -16.83
N ARG A 259 -4.80 4.75 -18.00
CA ARG A 259 -3.82 5.65 -18.64
C ARG A 259 -3.46 6.84 -17.75
N GLU A 260 -4.44 7.39 -17.04
CA GLU A 260 -4.21 8.49 -16.09
C GLU A 260 -3.32 8.07 -14.92
N LEU A 261 -3.45 6.82 -14.44
CA LEU A 261 -2.60 6.26 -13.39
C LEU A 261 -1.18 5.97 -13.90
N LEU A 262 -1.05 5.44 -15.12
CA LEU A 262 0.24 5.14 -15.74
C LEU A 262 1.08 6.39 -15.97
N ALA A 263 0.49 7.58 -16.03
CA ALA A 263 1.22 8.85 -16.08
C ALA A 263 2.18 9.02 -14.88
N TYR A 264 1.92 8.37 -13.74
CA TYR A 264 2.83 8.35 -12.60
C TYR A 264 4.22 7.82 -12.96
N CYS A 265 4.33 6.85 -13.87
CA CYS A 265 5.62 6.25 -14.23
C CYS A 265 6.59 7.23 -14.89
N GLY A 266 6.08 8.25 -15.58
CA GLY A 266 6.88 9.31 -16.21
C GLY A 266 6.87 10.64 -15.47
N ALA A 267 6.21 10.70 -14.30
CA ALA A 267 6.05 11.94 -13.57
C ALA A 267 7.37 12.50 -13.03
N SER A 268 7.54 13.80 -13.18
CA SER A 268 8.66 14.55 -12.65
C SER A 268 8.59 14.65 -11.11
N GLN A 269 9.72 14.99 -10.49
CA GLN A 269 9.77 15.28 -9.04
C GLN A 269 8.78 16.38 -8.63
N GLN A 270 8.58 17.39 -9.47
CA GLN A 270 7.64 18.48 -9.20
C GLN A 270 6.18 18.01 -9.20
N GLU A 271 5.80 17.13 -10.12
CA GLU A 271 4.46 16.54 -10.17
C GLU A 271 4.19 15.60 -8.99
N ARG A 272 5.23 14.93 -8.48
CA ARG A 272 5.17 14.06 -7.30
C ARG A 272 5.18 14.82 -5.97
N ASP A 273 5.52 16.11 -5.97
CA ASP A 273 5.63 16.92 -4.75
C ASP A 273 4.24 17.21 -4.17
N TYR A 274 3.95 16.61 -3.03
CA TYR A 274 2.74 16.82 -2.24
C TYR A 274 2.95 17.74 -1.03
N SER A 275 4.04 18.50 -0.97
CA SER A 275 4.38 19.40 0.13
C SER A 275 3.35 20.53 0.34
N VAL A 276 2.48 20.77 -0.66
CA VAL A 276 1.31 21.64 -0.53
C VAL A 276 0.45 21.30 0.70
N LEU A 277 0.45 20.05 1.15
CA LEU A 277 -0.23 19.62 2.36
C LEU A 277 0.18 20.41 3.61
N ALA A 278 1.44 20.83 3.71
CA ALA A 278 1.95 21.58 4.85
C ALA A 278 1.29 22.97 5.03
N GLN A 279 0.66 23.46 3.98
CA GLN A 279 -0.05 24.76 4.01
C GLN A 279 -1.45 24.66 4.63
N PHE A 280 -1.93 23.44 4.90
CA PHE A 280 -3.29 23.20 5.37
C PHE A 280 -3.30 23.01 6.89
N ASP A 281 -4.24 23.67 7.58
CA ASP A 281 -4.39 23.57 9.03
C ASP A 281 -4.85 22.17 9.47
N ALA A 282 -5.52 21.43 8.55
CA ALA A 282 -5.96 20.05 8.78
C ALA A 282 -4.80 19.05 8.94
N VAL A 283 -3.56 19.42 8.58
CA VAL A 283 -2.40 18.52 8.62
C VAL A 283 -1.71 18.58 9.98
N GLN A 284 -1.62 17.43 10.66
CA GLN A 284 -1.06 17.29 12.01
C GLN A 284 0.45 16.95 12.03
N GLN A 285 1.09 16.86 10.86
CA GLN A 285 2.47 16.39 10.72
C GLN A 285 3.52 17.51 10.76
N LYS A 286 3.19 18.68 11.32
CA LYS A 286 4.14 19.79 11.48
C LYS A 286 5.27 19.40 12.43
N GLY A 287 6.51 19.72 12.06
CA GLY A 287 7.73 19.36 12.82
C GLY A 287 8.30 17.97 12.51
N ARG A 288 7.62 17.16 11.69
CA ARG A 288 8.04 15.81 11.31
C ARG A 288 8.46 15.76 9.83
N CYS A 289 9.48 14.94 9.53
CA CYS A 289 9.78 14.61 8.14
C CYS A 289 8.74 13.61 7.59
N VAL A 290 8.08 13.98 6.51
CA VAL A 290 7.11 13.13 5.81
C VAL A 290 7.69 12.57 4.50
N TYR A 291 8.98 12.64 4.32
CA TYR A 291 9.76 12.13 3.19
C TYR A 291 9.36 12.69 1.81
N CYS A 292 8.70 13.85 1.77
CA CYS A 292 8.15 14.48 0.55
C CYS A 292 9.19 14.95 -0.47
N ARG A 293 10.49 14.92 -0.13
CA ARG A 293 11.61 15.35 -0.98
C ARG A 293 11.58 16.81 -1.43
N HIS A 294 10.72 17.65 -0.85
CA HIS A 294 10.69 19.09 -1.17
C HIS A 294 12.03 19.80 -0.89
N CYS A 295 12.84 19.27 0.02
CA CYS A 295 14.19 19.74 0.31
C CYS A 295 15.22 19.45 -0.80
N HIS A 296 14.89 18.70 -1.83
CA HIS A 296 15.76 18.41 -2.97
C HIS A 296 15.71 19.52 -4.04
N PRO A 297 16.78 19.63 -4.89
CA PRO A 297 18.04 18.92 -4.80
C PRO A 297 18.91 19.40 -3.63
N CYS A 298 19.62 18.47 -2.96
CA CYS A 298 20.61 18.84 -1.96
C CYS A 298 21.91 19.30 -2.67
N PRO A 299 22.51 20.44 -2.30
CA PRO A 299 23.76 20.91 -2.90
C PRO A 299 24.93 19.92 -2.74
N ALA A 300 24.91 19.10 -1.68
CA ALA A 300 25.90 18.04 -1.45
C ALA A 300 25.50 16.68 -2.05
N GLY A 301 24.37 16.58 -2.73
CA GLY A 301 23.90 15.36 -3.39
C GLY A 301 23.28 14.31 -2.48
N LEU A 302 22.86 14.66 -1.24
CA LEU A 302 22.21 13.73 -0.33
C LEU A 302 20.74 13.48 -0.72
N ASP A 303 20.27 12.23 -0.64
CA ASP A 303 18.84 11.94 -0.56
C ASP A 303 18.37 12.09 0.89
N ILE A 304 18.04 13.32 1.26
CA ILE A 304 17.69 13.70 2.62
C ILE A 304 16.47 12.92 3.11
N ALA A 305 15.45 12.74 2.26
CA ALA A 305 14.23 12.01 2.61
C ALA A 305 14.51 10.54 2.92
N LEU A 306 15.36 9.90 2.13
CA LEU A 306 15.76 8.51 2.30
C LEU A 306 16.63 8.31 3.54
N ILE A 307 17.58 9.20 3.77
CA ILE A 307 18.44 9.21 4.97
C ILE A 307 17.57 9.29 6.24
N HIS A 308 16.61 10.21 6.29
CA HIS A 308 15.68 10.33 7.41
C HIS A 308 14.84 9.06 7.60
N LYS A 309 14.30 8.51 6.50
CA LYS A 309 13.48 7.31 6.55
C LYS A 309 14.25 6.11 7.14
N TYR A 310 15.46 5.87 6.67
CA TYR A 310 16.29 4.78 7.17
C TYR A 310 16.68 4.97 8.65
N HIS A 311 16.99 6.19 9.05
CA HIS A 311 17.24 6.49 10.46
C HIS A 311 16.01 6.24 11.33
N ASP A 312 14.84 6.74 10.94
CA ASP A 312 13.62 6.60 11.72
C ASP A 312 13.23 5.13 11.90
N LEU A 313 13.44 4.29 10.89
CA LEU A 313 13.26 2.84 10.98
C LEU A 313 14.34 2.17 11.83
N ALA A 314 15.61 2.55 11.66
CA ALA A 314 16.73 1.98 12.42
C ALA A 314 16.61 2.24 13.93
N VAL A 315 16.17 3.44 14.34
CA VAL A 315 15.90 3.78 15.75
C VAL A 315 14.84 2.85 16.36
N LEU A 316 13.91 2.36 15.56
CA LEU A 316 12.91 1.37 15.98
C LEU A 316 13.46 -0.06 15.99
N GLY A 317 14.75 -0.24 15.64
CA GLY A 317 15.43 -1.52 15.63
C GLY A 317 15.31 -2.29 14.32
N ASP A 318 15.00 -1.62 13.20
CA ASP A 318 15.07 -2.21 11.86
C ASP A 318 16.53 -2.31 11.42
N GLY A 319 17.12 -3.51 11.55
CA GLY A 319 18.50 -3.78 11.13
C GLY A 319 18.70 -3.68 9.63
N LEU A 320 17.68 -3.99 8.82
CA LEU A 320 17.75 -3.88 7.37
C LEU A 320 17.79 -2.41 6.92
N ALA A 321 17.00 -1.54 7.57
CA ALA A 321 17.06 -0.10 7.31
C ALA A 321 18.43 0.49 7.68
N ALA A 322 19.02 0.03 8.79
CA ALA A 322 20.38 0.41 9.17
C ALA A 322 21.41 -0.05 8.13
N ASP A 323 21.31 -1.28 7.64
CA ASP A 323 22.17 -1.81 6.59
C ASP A 323 22.02 -1.01 5.28
N HIS A 324 20.80 -0.72 4.86
CA HIS A 324 20.54 0.12 3.69
C HIS A 324 21.14 1.52 3.83
N TYR A 325 21.08 2.12 5.04
CA TYR A 325 21.73 3.40 5.30
C TYR A 325 23.24 3.31 5.06
N HIS A 326 23.90 2.25 5.57
CA HIS A 326 25.35 2.05 5.41
C HIS A 326 25.78 1.87 3.94
N HIS A 327 24.89 1.42 3.07
CA HIS A 327 25.13 1.24 1.64
C HIS A 327 24.77 2.48 0.78
N LEU A 328 24.31 3.58 1.37
CA LEU A 328 24.11 4.83 0.63
C LEU A 328 25.45 5.41 0.15
N ASP A 329 25.48 5.91 -1.10
CA ASP A 329 26.63 6.61 -1.68
C ASP A 329 26.96 7.91 -0.92
N LYS A 330 25.92 8.59 -0.41
CA LYS A 330 25.98 9.81 0.37
C LYS A 330 25.22 9.66 1.67
N LYS A 331 25.85 9.98 2.79
CA LYS A 331 25.35 9.77 4.15
C LYS A 331 25.21 11.08 4.90
N ALA A 332 24.74 11.01 6.14
CA ALA A 332 24.58 12.20 6.99
C ALA A 332 25.92 12.94 7.22
N SER A 333 27.05 12.20 7.28
CA SER A 333 28.39 12.78 7.39
C SER A 333 28.83 13.63 6.19
N ASP A 334 28.24 13.42 5.01
CA ASP A 334 28.49 14.26 3.82
C ASP A 334 27.74 15.60 3.87
N CYS A 335 26.96 15.88 4.93
CA CYS A 335 26.20 17.12 5.04
C CYS A 335 27.12 18.32 5.26
N ILE A 336 27.10 19.25 4.31
CA ILE A 336 27.88 20.51 4.35
C ILE A 336 27.24 21.62 5.19
N ARG A 337 26.12 21.33 5.89
CA ARG A 337 25.40 22.25 6.81
C ARG A 337 25.01 23.59 6.18
N CYS A 338 24.67 23.60 4.91
CA CYS A 338 24.33 24.83 4.18
C CYS A 338 22.94 25.39 4.51
N GLY A 339 22.10 24.67 5.25
CA GLY A 339 20.73 25.11 5.64
C GLY A 339 19.69 25.06 4.54
N HIS A 340 20.06 24.71 3.30
CA HIS A 340 19.15 24.68 2.15
C HIS A 340 17.89 23.83 2.41
N CYS A 341 18.03 22.65 3.01
CA CYS A 341 16.92 21.75 3.32
C CYS A 341 15.99 22.32 4.41
N SER A 342 16.55 22.89 5.48
CA SER A 342 15.78 23.45 6.59
C SER A 342 14.98 24.70 6.16
N SER A 343 15.58 25.58 5.34
CA SER A 343 14.88 26.77 4.82
C SER A 343 13.76 26.43 3.84
N ARG A 344 13.80 25.27 3.21
CA ARG A 344 12.80 24.81 2.24
C ARG A 344 11.77 23.86 2.83
N CYS A 345 11.99 23.33 4.05
CA CYS A 345 11.10 22.32 4.61
C CYS A 345 9.72 22.91 4.94
N PRO A 346 8.65 22.56 4.20
CA PRO A 346 7.34 23.14 4.43
C PRO A 346 6.69 22.63 5.73
N PHE A 347 7.14 21.46 6.24
CA PHE A 347 6.66 20.87 7.50
C PHE A 347 7.47 21.31 8.72
N GLY A 348 8.52 22.11 8.56
CA GLY A 348 9.34 22.60 9.67
C GLY A 348 10.13 21.51 10.40
N ALA A 349 10.48 20.42 9.74
CA ALA A 349 11.18 19.28 10.34
C ALA A 349 12.67 19.50 10.66
N ASP A 350 13.24 20.65 10.28
CA ASP A 350 14.66 20.98 10.40
C ASP A 350 15.62 19.84 10.00
N PRO A 351 15.65 19.45 8.72
CA PRO A 351 16.45 18.31 8.28
C PRO A 351 17.95 18.48 8.55
N MET A 352 18.48 19.70 8.53
CA MET A 352 19.90 19.94 8.80
C MET A 352 20.28 19.57 10.25
N LYS A 353 19.45 19.95 11.23
CA LYS A 353 19.65 19.56 12.63
C LYS A 353 19.55 18.03 12.77
N LYS A 354 18.58 17.43 12.11
CA LYS A 354 18.39 15.98 12.14
C LYS A 354 19.59 15.20 11.58
N MET A 355 20.30 15.74 10.59
CA MET A 355 21.55 15.11 10.07
C MET A 355 22.61 14.91 11.15
N GLU A 356 22.74 15.81 12.11
CA GLU A 356 23.67 15.65 13.23
C GLU A 356 23.26 14.49 14.17
N GLU A 357 21.96 14.34 14.41
CA GLU A 357 21.42 13.23 15.20
C GLU A 357 21.65 11.89 14.47
N ILE A 358 21.39 11.86 13.16
CA ILE A 358 21.58 10.67 12.30
C ILE A 358 23.04 10.26 12.27
N LYS A 359 23.93 11.21 12.06
CA LYS A 359 25.38 11.00 12.10
C LYS A 359 25.83 10.40 13.43
N ALA A 360 25.38 10.97 14.55
CA ALA A 360 25.70 10.46 15.88
C ALA A 360 25.15 9.04 16.09
N TYR A 361 23.94 8.75 15.61
CA TYR A 361 23.31 7.44 15.73
C TYR A 361 24.08 6.33 15.00
N PHE A 362 24.55 6.62 13.78
CA PHE A 362 25.30 5.65 12.97
C PHE A 362 26.83 5.67 13.21
N GLY A 363 27.31 6.51 14.13
CA GLY A 363 28.75 6.55 14.53
C GLY A 363 29.68 7.18 13.49
N GLU A 364 29.21 8.17 12.73
CA GLU A 364 29.94 8.86 11.66
C GLU A 364 30.60 10.18 12.12
#